data_3101e5485752afdae63ae19d9ae9567a
#
_entry.id   3101e5485752afdae63ae19d9ae9567a
#
_cell.length_a   1.000
_cell.length_b   1.000
_cell.length_c   1.000
_cell.angle_alpha   90.00
_cell.angle_beta   90.00
_cell.angle_gamma   90.00
#
_symmetry.space_group_name_H-M   'P 1'
#
loop_
_entity.id
_entity.type
_entity.pdbx_description
1 polymer ?
#
loop_
_entity_poly.entity_id
_entity_poly.type
_entity_poly.pdbx_seq_one_letter_code
_entity_poly.pdbx_strand_id
1 'polypeptide(L)'
;MSISDRKPGQMKTARAEQRAMPDAVSVRIETTYGAAKKFIAAGLDGFNREHMHGRSPKAFAATANVDGSVRGGLMAEAIGEWMHISLLWVDERFRRSGLGTALLKRAETEARSRGARGVLVDTFSFQAPAFYKMQGYLAYGQIEDCPEAGMTWFRFRKAL
;
A
#
# COMPACT_ATOMS: atom_id res chain seq x y z
N MET A 1 -40.44 38.55 3.98
CA MET A 1 -40.08 37.21 4.50
C MET A 1 -38.57 37.11 4.54
N SER A 2 -38.05 37.06 5.72
CA SER A 2 -36.64 37.28 6.05
C SER A 2 -35.83 35.99 5.80
N ILE A 3 -34.73 36.06 5.02
CA ILE A 3 -33.78 34.98 4.85
C ILE A 3 -32.72 35.12 5.94
N SER A 4 -32.72 34.15 6.85
CA SER A 4 -31.87 34.06 8.03
C SER A 4 -30.41 33.90 7.67
N ASP A 5 -29.57 34.81 8.14
CA ASP A 5 -28.12 34.76 8.14
C ASP A 5 -27.61 33.55 8.96
N ARG A 6 -27.00 32.56 8.28
CA ARG A 6 -26.13 31.59 8.94
C ARG A 6 -24.70 32.10 8.91
N LYS A 7 -24.20 32.50 10.05
CA LYS A 7 -22.79 32.79 10.27
C LYS A 7 -21.92 31.59 9.96
N PRO A 8 -20.80 31.72 9.20
CA PRO A 8 -19.83 30.64 9.02
C PRO A 8 -19.14 30.32 10.34
N GLY A 9 -19.22 29.05 10.74
CA GLY A 9 -18.56 28.53 11.94
C GLY A 9 -17.05 28.75 11.86
N GLN A 10 -16.51 29.42 12.87
CA GLN A 10 -15.08 29.56 13.10
C GLN A 10 -14.46 28.17 13.33
N MET A 11 -13.75 27.64 12.33
CA MET A 11 -12.79 26.56 12.53
C MET A 11 -11.67 27.08 13.44
N LYS A 12 -11.72 26.72 14.71
CA LYS A 12 -10.58 26.88 15.61
C LYS A 12 -9.47 25.97 15.10
N THR A 13 -8.51 26.55 14.39
CA THR A 13 -7.22 25.92 14.13
C THR A 13 -6.52 25.78 15.47
N ALA A 14 -6.57 24.60 16.06
CA ALA A 14 -5.71 24.25 17.17
C ALA A 14 -4.26 24.30 16.65
N ARG A 15 -3.59 25.40 16.94
CA ARG A 15 -2.16 25.55 16.72
C ARG A 15 -1.48 24.54 17.65
N ALA A 16 -0.97 23.43 17.09
CA ALA A 16 -0.18 22.48 17.85
C ALA A 16 0.97 23.26 18.47
N GLU A 17 1.00 23.32 19.79
CA GLU A 17 2.12 23.91 20.53
C GLU A 17 3.38 23.14 20.12
N GLN A 18 4.28 23.81 19.43
CA GLN A 18 5.55 23.28 18.98
C GLN A 18 6.41 23.07 20.23
N ARG A 19 6.39 21.85 20.77
CA ARG A 19 7.20 21.46 21.91
C ARG A 19 8.66 21.62 21.52
N ALA A 20 9.41 22.46 22.23
CA ALA A 20 10.83 22.64 21.99
C ALA A 20 11.56 21.28 22.07
N MET A 21 12.52 21.08 21.17
CA MET A 21 13.38 19.89 21.20
C MET A 21 14.16 19.88 22.54
N PRO A 22 14.32 18.71 23.18
CA PRO A 22 15.17 18.59 24.36
C PRO A 22 16.62 19.00 24.05
N ASP A 23 17.30 19.64 24.99
CA ASP A 23 18.68 20.17 24.81
C ASP A 23 19.73 19.10 24.44
N ALA A 24 19.45 17.82 24.63
CA ALA A 24 20.35 16.70 24.39
C ALA A 24 19.79 15.68 23.38
N VAL A 25 19.39 16.13 22.17
CA VAL A 25 19.00 15.23 21.09
C VAL A 25 20.21 14.84 20.24
N SER A 26 20.47 13.54 20.09
CA SER A 26 21.45 13.03 19.12
C SER A 26 20.75 12.16 18.07
N VAL A 27 21.04 12.39 16.78
CA VAL A 27 20.59 11.58 15.68
C VAL A 27 21.76 10.79 15.12
N ARG A 28 21.59 9.47 14.96
CA ARG A 28 22.63 8.58 14.44
C ARG A 28 22.09 7.81 13.25
N ILE A 29 22.99 7.47 12.32
CA ILE A 29 22.68 6.56 11.21
C ILE A 29 23.02 5.13 11.65
N GLU A 30 22.03 4.24 11.54
CA GLU A 30 22.19 2.82 11.82
C GLU A 30 22.39 2.08 10.49
N THR A 31 23.47 1.32 10.38
CA THR A 31 23.75 0.49 9.18
C THR A 31 22.98 -0.81 9.19
N THR A 32 22.55 -1.28 10.37
CA THR A 32 21.69 -2.44 10.56
C THR A 32 20.39 -1.98 11.23
N TYR A 33 19.27 -2.10 10.54
CA TYR A 33 18.02 -1.48 11.01
C TYR A 33 17.03 -2.46 11.69
N GLY A 34 17.40 -3.71 11.95
CA GLY A 34 16.50 -4.72 12.51
C GLY A 34 15.86 -4.35 13.86
N ALA A 35 16.66 -3.89 14.82
CA ALA A 35 16.16 -3.43 16.12
C ALA A 35 15.45 -2.08 16.01
N ALA A 36 16.05 -1.14 15.28
CA ALA A 36 15.44 0.18 15.02
C ALA A 36 14.10 0.04 14.30
N LYS A 37 14.01 -0.85 13.30
CA LYS A 37 12.75 -1.15 12.59
C LYS A 37 11.64 -1.58 13.55
N LYS A 38 11.94 -2.50 14.48
CA LYS A 38 10.93 -2.97 15.45
C LYS A 38 10.44 -1.83 16.34
N PHE A 39 11.34 -1.00 16.85
CA PHE A 39 11.01 0.12 17.72
C PHE A 39 10.18 1.17 16.97
N ILE A 40 10.63 1.57 15.77
CA ILE A 40 9.94 2.58 14.95
C ILE A 40 8.57 2.07 14.52
N ALA A 41 8.47 0.81 14.04
CA ALA A 41 7.21 0.20 13.65
C ALA A 41 6.23 0.13 14.82
N ALA A 42 6.67 -0.31 16.00
CA ALA A 42 5.81 -0.37 17.18
C ALA A 42 5.26 1.00 17.60
N GLY A 43 6.10 2.04 17.54
CA GLY A 43 5.68 3.42 17.83
C GLY A 43 4.65 3.93 16.81
N LEU A 44 4.92 3.70 15.52
CA LEU A 44 4.01 4.09 14.44
C LEU A 44 2.69 3.31 14.49
N ASP A 45 2.73 2.00 14.76
CA ASP A 45 1.54 1.18 14.90
C ASP A 45 0.68 1.61 16.10
N GLY A 46 1.31 2.00 17.21
CA GLY A 46 0.62 2.58 18.37
C GLY A 46 -0.15 3.85 17.98
N PHE A 47 0.54 4.79 17.35
CA PHE A 47 -0.05 6.04 16.87
C PHE A 47 -1.17 5.79 15.85
N ASN A 48 -0.94 4.94 14.85
CA ASN A 48 -1.92 4.64 13.81
C ASN A 48 -3.19 3.96 14.37
N ARG A 49 -3.04 3.12 15.40
CA ARG A 49 -4.18 2.42 16.03
C ARG A 49 -5.21 3.38 16.60
N GLU A 50 -4.77 4.46 17.20
CA GLU A 50 -5.67 5.50 17.74
C GLU A 50 -6.44 6.20 16.62
N HIS A 51 -5.81 6.43 15.46
CA HIS A 51 -6.40 7.15 14.33
C HIS A 51 -7.17 6.26 13.35
N MET A 52 -6.84 4.97 13.29
CA MET A 52 -7.45 4.00 12.39
C MET A 52 -8.50 3.12 13.07
N HIS A 53 -9.10 3.57 14.17
CA HIS A 53 -10.13 2.85 14.93
C HIS A 53 -9.73 1.40 15.28
N GLY A 54 -8.47 1.20 15.64
CA GLY A 54 -7.92 -0.10 16.01
C GLY A 54 -7.76 -1.10 14.87
N ARG A 55 -7.90 -0.70 13.62
CA ARG A 55 -7.63 -1.57 12.47
C ARG A 55 -6.12 -1.72 12.29
N SER A 56 -5.63 -2.95 12.45
CA SER A 56 -4.24 -3.29 12.12
C SER A 56 -4.18 -3.91 10.74
N PRO A 57 -3.16 -3.58 9.94
CA PRO A 57 -2.93 -4.23 8.65
C PRO A 57 -2.79 -5.75 8.84
N LYS A 58 -3.49 -6.53 8.00
CA LYS A 58 -3.37 -7.99 7.98
C LYS A 58 -2.76 -8.41 6.67
N ALA A 59 -1.55 -8.95 6.75
CA ALA A 59 -0.87 -9.52 5.59
C ALA A 59 -1.47 -10.88 5.22
N PHE A 60 -1.41 -11.22 3.93
CA PHE A 60 -1.61 -12.59 3.45
C PHE A 60 -0.73 -12.85 2.22
N ALA A 61 -0.52 -14.13 1.95
CA ALA A 61 0.09 -14.57 0.71
C ALA A 61 -0.88 -15.52 -0.02
N ALA A 62 -0.87 -15.47 -1.35
CA ALA A 62 -1.49 -16.47 -2.20
C ALA A 62 -0.42 -17.13 -3.06
N THR A 63 -0.44 -18.45 -3.18
CA THR A 63 0.49 -19.20 -4.02
C THR A 63 -0.26 -19.94 -5.09
N ALA A 64 0.37 -20.07 -6.26
CA ALA A 64 -0.09 -20.88 -7.35
C ALA A 64 0.82 -22.12 -7.49
N ASN A 65 0.22 -23.28 -7.37
CA ASN A 65 0.92 -24.56 -7.45
C ASN A 65 0.59 -25.24 -8.78
N VAL A 66 1.62 -25.77 -9.43
CA VAL A 66 1.51 -26.59 -10.63
C VAL A 66 2.33 -27.84 -10.37
N ASP A 67 1.73 -29.02 -10.54
CA ASP A 67 2.37 -30.32 -10.29
C ASP A 67 3.04 -30.40 -8.91
N GLY A 68 2.36 -29.92 -7.86
CA GLY A 68 2.83 -29.95 -6.49
C GLY A 68 3.93 -28.92 -6.14
N SER A 69 4.36 -28.10 -7.10
CA SER A 69 5.40 -27.08 -6.89
C SER A 69 4.85 -25.66 -7.03
N VAL A 70 5.31 -24.75 -6.19
CA VAL A 70 4.95 -23.31 -6.28
C VAL A 70 5.57 -22.73 -7.56
N ARG A 71 4.74 -22.16 -8.43
CA ARG A 71 5.13 -21.53 -9.70
C ARG A 71 4.79 -20.05 -9.78
N GLY A 72 4.20 -19.53 -8.76
CA GLY A 72 3.92 -18.10 -8.62
C GLY A 72 3.35 -17.77 -7.27
N GLY A 73 3.32 -16.50 -6.95
CA GLY A 73 2.77 -16.04 -5.69
C GLY A 73 2.54 -14.54 -5.64
N LEU A 74 1.77 -14.15 -4.66
CA LEU A 74 1.40 -12.79 -4.37
C LEU A 74 1.44 -12.58 -2.85
N MET A 75 1.95 -11.42 -2.43
CA MET A 75 1.89 -10.96 -1.05
C MET A 75 1.13 -9.65 -0.98
N ALA A 76 0.28 -9.52 0.01
CA ALA A 76 -0.52 -8.33 0.20
C ALA A 76 -0.77 -8.02 1.67
N GLU A 77 -0.95 -6.74 1.97
CA GLU A 77 -1.26 -6.20 3.28
C GLU A 77 -2.50 -5.32 3.21
N ALA A 78 -3.34 -5.38 4.23
CA ALA A 78 -4.46 -4.47 4.33
C ALA A 78 -4.01 -3.15 4.98
N ILE A 79 -4.31 -2.03 4.35
CA ILE A 79 -4.11 -0.67 4.85
C ILE A 79 -5.49 -0.07 5.06
N GLY A 80 -6.06 -0.24 6.25
CA GLY A 80 -7.43 0.16 6.53
C GLY A 80 -8.42 -0.53 5.60
N GLU A 81 -9.14 0.26 4.79
CA GLU A 81 -10.11 -0.23 3.80
C GLU A 81 -9.48 -0.54 2.42
N TRP A 82 -8.16 -0.54 2.30
CA TRP A 82 -7.44 -0.84 1.07
C TRP A 82 -6.51 -2.03 1.26
N MET A 83 -6.30 -2.77 0.17
CA MET A 83 -5.31 -3.84 0.10
C MET A 83 -4.13 -3.36 -0.76
N HIS A 84 -2.91 -3.46 -0.25
CA HIS A 84 -1.69 -3.19 -1.00
C HIS A 84 -1.01 -4.51 -1.39
N ILE A 85 -0.87 -4.75 -2.70
CA ILE A 85 -0.10 -5.86 -3.22
C ILE A 85 1.36 -5.43 -3.28
N SER A 86 2.17 -5.97 -2.37
CA SER A 86 3.59 -5.64 -2.26
C SER A 86 4.46 -6.46 -3.21
N LEU A 87 4.08 -7.69 -3.50
CA LEU A 87 4.79 -8.58 -4.41
C LEU A 87 3.81 -9.38 -5.27
N LEU A 88 4.11 -9.55 -6.55
CA LEU A 88 3.49 -10.53 -7.45
C LEU A 88 4.55 -11.07 -8.39
N TRP A 89 4.75 -12.38 -8.38
CA TRP A 89 5.70 -13.04 -9.23
C TRP A 89 5.14 -14.34 -9.81
N VAL A 90 5.51 -14.64 -11.05
CA VAL A 90 5.19 -15.89 -11.75
C VAL A 90 6.45 -16.41 -12.42
N ASP A 91 6.73 -17.70 -12.21
CA ASP A 91 7.82 -18.42 -12.88
C ASP A 91 7.74 -18.18 -14.40
N GLU A 92 8.85 -17.87 -15.03
CA GLU A 92 8.91 -17.46 -16.43
C GLU A 92 8.23 -18.43 -17.38
N ARG A 93 8.39 -19.74 -17.14
CA ARG A 93 7.77 -20.80 -17.93
C ARG A 93 6.25 -20.81 -17.87
N PHE A 94 5.67 -20.20 -16.86
CA PHE A 94 4.22 -20.12 -16.64
C PHE A 94 3.66 -18.71 -16.84
N ARG A 95 4.49 -17.77 -17.32
CA ARG A 95 3.99 -16.45 -17.73
C ARG A 95 3.10 -16.58 -18.96
N ARG A 96 2.16 -15.66 -19.11
CA ARG A 96 1.14 -15.65 -20.19
C ARG A 96 0.20 -16.85 -20.20
N SER A 97 0.24 -17.73 -19.19
CA SER A 97 -0.70 -18.85 -19.01
C SER A 97 -1.98 -18.49 -18.26
N GLY A 98 -2.13 -17.24 -17.84
CA GLY A 98 -3.24 -16.81 -16.97
C GLY A 98 -2.95 -16.90 -15.48
N LEU A 99 -1.81 -17.43 -15.03
CA LEU A 99 -1.49 -17.66 -13.63
C LEU A 99 -1.45 -16.37 -12.81
N GLY A 100 -0.84 -15.31 -13.36
CA GLY A 100 -0.83 -13.98 -12.72
C GLY A 100 -2.22 -13.38 -12.55
N THR A 101 -3.09 -13.58 -13.55
CA THR A 101 -4.50 -13.15 -13.48
C THR A 101 -5.26 -13.94 -12.42
N ALA A 102 -5.03 -15.24 -12.29
CA ALA A 102 -5.65 -16.07 -11.26
C ALA A 102 -5.23 -15.64 -9.84
N LEU A 103 -3.93 -15.39 -9.64
CA LEU A 103 -3.40 -14.87 -8.37
C LEU A 103 -4.03 -13.51 -8.01
N LEU A 104 -4.10 -12.59 -8.98
CA LEU A 104 -4.65 -11.26 -8.76
C LEU A 104 -6.15 -11.31 -8.43
N LYS A 105 -6.94 -12.09 -9.16
CA LYS A 105 -8.36 -12.30 -8.88
C LYS A 105 -8.59 -12.92 -7.50
N ARG A 106 -7.74 -13.87 -7.08
CA ARG A 106 -7.82 -14.47 -5.75
C ARG A 106 -7.54 -13.42 -4.67
N ALA A 107 -6.54 -12.57 -4.87
CA ALA A 107 -6.24 -11.46 -3.97
C ALA A 107 -7.38 -10.44 -3.89
N GLU A 108 -8.00 -10.08 -5.01
CA GLU A 108 -9.16 -9.19 -5.05
C GLU A 108 -10.36 -9.79 -4.30
N THR A 109 -10.60 -11.10 -4.44
CA THR A 109 -11.64 -11.81 -3.68
C THR A 109 -11.36 -11.79 -2.18
N GLU A 110 -10.11 -12.05 -1.78
CA GLU A 110 -9.68 -11.98 -0.39
C GLU A 110 -9.79 -10.55 0.16
N ALA A 111 -9.42 -9.55 -0.63
CA ALA A 111 -9.57 -8.16 -0.26
C ALA A 111 -11.04 -7.79 0.02
N ARG A 112 -11.96 -8.22 -0.86
CA ARG A 112 -13.41 -8.01 -0.64
C ARG A 112 -13.92 -8.69 0.62
N SER A 113 -13.52 -9.93 0.87
CA SER A 113 -13.95 -10.68 2.07
C SER A 113 -13.50 -10.01 3.37
N ARG A 114 -12.42 -9.24 3.32
CA ARG A 114 -11.91 -8.42 4.44
C ARG A 114 -12.49 -7.01 4.49
N GLY A 115 -13.43 -6.69 3.62
CA GLY A 115 -14.09 -5.39 3.54
C GLY A 115 -13.24 -4.30 2.88
N ALA A 116 -12.25 -4.67 2.06
CA ALA A 116 -11.47 -3.69 1.32
C ALA A 116 -12.31 -3.05 0.20
N ARG A 117 -12.20 -1.74 0.05
CA ARG A 117 -12.86 -0.94 -1.00
C ARG A 117 -12.05 -0.92 -2.31
N GLY A 118 -10.78 -1.28 -2.24
CA GLY A 118 -9.92 -1.25 -3.40
C GLY A 118 -8.56 -1.89 -3.17
N VAL A 119 -7.81 -2.01 -4.25
CA VAL A 119 -6.47 -2.57 -4.30
C VAL A 119 -5.50 -1.54 -4.85
N LEU A 120 -4.35 -1.45 -4.20
CA LEU A 120 -3.18 -0.68 -4.62
C LEU A 120 -2.08 -1.63 -5.07
N VAL A 121 -1.28 -1.21 -6.05
CA VAL A 121 -0.08 -1.92 -6.48
C VAL A 121 0.91 -0.95 -7.09
N ASP A 122 2.18 -1.19 -6.83
CA ASP A 122 3.29 -0.46 -7.44
C ASP A 122 4.02 -1.37 -8.44
N THR A 123 4.49 -0.81 -9.55
CA THR A 123 5.27 -1.55 -10.55
C THR A 123 6.17 -0.62 -11.36
N PHE A 124 7.31 -1.13 -11.78
CA PHE A 124 8.22 -0.40 -12.66
C PHE A 124 7.89 -0.63 -14.14
N SER A 125 8.33 0.31 -14.99
CA SER A 125 8.11 0.26 -16.45
C SER A 125 8.62 -1.04 -17.11
N PHE A 126 9.70 -1.61 -16.59
CA PHE A 126 10.29 -2.87 -17.07
C PHE A 126 9.60 -4.12 -16.54
N GLN A 127 8.68 -4.00 -15.60
CA GLN A 127 7.92 -5.13 -15.03
C GLN A 127 6.62 -5.36 -15.80
N ALA A 128 5.49 -4.99 -15.21
CA ALA A 128 4.20 -5.40 -15.75
C ALA A 128 3.11 -4.31 -15.74
N PRO A 129 3.38 -3.03 -16.10
CA PRO A 129 2.33 -2.00 -16.06
C PRO A 129 1.16 -2.30 -17.01
N ALA A 130 1.43 -2.86 -18.19
CA ALA A 130 0.39 -3.27 -19.13
C ALA A 130 -0.52 -4.37 -18.58
N PHE A 131 0.02 -5.31 -17.80
CA PHE A 131 -0.76 -6.36 -17.15
C PHE A 131 -1.79 -5.76 -16.20
N TYR A 132 -1.40 -4.84 -15.32
CA TYR A 132 -2.34 -4.22 -14.39
C TYR A 132 -3.40 -3.38 -15.10
N LYS A 133 -3.04 -2.65 -16.16
CA LYS A 133 -4.02 -1.92 -16.99
C LYS A 133 -5.05 -2.87 -17.60
N MET A 134 -4.63 -4.00 -18.15
CA MET A 134 -5.54 -5.04 -18.69
C MET A 134 -6.44 -5.67 -17.62
N GLN A 135 -6.02 -5.69 -16.36
CA GLN A 135 -6.84 -6.16 -15.23
C GLN A 135 -7.75 -5.06 -14.66
N GLY A 136 -7.84 -3.91 -15.32
CA GLY A 136 -8.71 -2.80 -14.93
C GLY A 136 -8.15 -1.89 -13.83
N TYR A 137 -6.86 -1.92 -13.61
CA TYR A 137 -6.19 -0.97 -12.71
C TYR A 137 -5.93 0.35 -13.42
N LEU A 138 -6.17 1.45 -12.71
CA LEU A 138 -5.94 2.81 -13.17
C LEU A 138 -4.67 3.36 -12.53
N ALA A 139 -3.78 3.92 -13.34
CA ALA A 139 -2.63 4.65 -12.83
C ALA A 139 -3.12 5.93 -12.13
N TYR A 140 -2.62 6.19 -10.93
CA TYR A 140 -2.93 7.41 -10.16
C TYR A 140 -1.68 8.21 -9.79
N GLY A 141 -0.50 7.72 -10.13
CA GLY A 141 0.77 8.41 -9.94
C GLY A 141 1.90 7.69 -10.64
N GLN A 142 2.95 8.45 -10.96
CA GLN A 142 4.19 7.92 -11.50
C GLN A 142 5.37 8.80 -11.07
N ILE A 143 6.54 8.20 -11.07
CA ILE A 143 7.83 8.88 -10.89
C ILE A 143 8.72 8.46 -12.05
N GLU A 144 9.12 9.43 -12.84
CA GLU A 144 10.06 9.23 -13.94
C GLU A 144 11.49 9.12 -13.41
N ASP A 145 12.37 8.51 -14.19
CA ASP A 145 13.77 8.25 -13.82
C ASP A 145 13.93 7.53 -12.47
N CYS A 146 13.01 6.60 -12.19
CA CYS A 146 12.99 5.77 -10.98
C CYS A 146 12.75 4.31 -11.36
N PRO A 147 13.60 3.35 -10.90
CA PRO A 147 14.75 3.48 -10.00
C PRO A 147 16.02 4.01 -10.70
N GLU A 148 16.05 4.07 -12.02
CA GLU A 148 17.17 4.53 -12.84
C GLU A 148 16.67 5.41 -13.99
N ALA A 149 17.56 6.19 -14.59
CA ALA A 149 17.25 7.06 -15.73
C ALA A 149 16.56 6.28 -16.86
N GLY A 150 15.50 6.84 -17.43
CA GLY A 150 14.67 6.22 -18.46
C GLY A 150 13.67 5.17 -17.96
N MET A 151 13.67 4.85 -16.68
CA MET A 151 12.66 3.97 -16.06
C MET A 151 11.58 4.80 -15.39
N THR A 152 10.42 4.19 -15.17
CA THR A 152 9.29 4.86 -14.50
C THR A 152 8.71 3.93 -13.44
N TRP A 153 8.47 4.46 -12.27
CA TRP A 153 7.73 3.80 -11.22
C TRP A 153 6.27 4.24 -11.26
N PHE A 154 5.36 3.29 -11.49
CA PHE A 154 3.92 3.51 -11.56
C PHE A 154 3.23 3.09 -10.27
N ARG A 155 2.19 3.86 -9.90
CA ARG A 155 1.22 3.51 -8.86
C ARG A 155 -0.14 3.28 -9.47
N PHE A 156 -0.70 2.12 -9.23
CA PHE A 156 -1.99 1.72 -9.72
C PHE A 156 -2.98 1.48 -8.59
N ARG A 157 -4.25 1.73 -8.90
CA ARG A 157 -5.37 1.41 -8.01
C ARG A 157 -6.50 0.76 -8.79
N LYS A 158 -7.31 -0.04 -8.11
CA LYS A 158 -8.57 -0.59 -8.61
C LYS A 158 -9.61 -0.53 -7.50
N ALA A 159 -10.79 0.00 -7.76
CA ALA A 159 -11.96 -0.15 -6.89
C ALA A 159 -12.49 -1.58 -6.97
N LEU A 160 -12.97 -2.13 -5.84
CA LEU A 160 -13.50 -3.49 -5.75
C LEU A 160 -15.02 -3.50 -5.64
#